data_602b5e51a69fd2dd9ff3daab4cc56341
#
_entry.id   602b5e51a69fd2dd9ff3daab4cc56341
#
_cell.length_a   1.000
_cell.length_b   1.000
_cell.length_c   1.000
_cell.angle_alpha   90.00
_cell.angle_beta   90.00
_cell.angle_gamma   90.00
#
_symmetry.space_group_name_H-M   'P 1'
#
loop_
_entity.id
_entity.type
_entity.pdbx_description
1 polymer ?
#
loop_
_entity_poly.entity_id
_entity_poly.type
_entity_poly.pdbx_seq_one_letter_code
_entity_poly.pdbx_strand_id
1 'polypeptide(L)'
;LSVARDSAVQKWLIYLSLGWIAVYLALGAVLLVIEPGNVRIRYIRTSTVLRCVMLLSVAALYALYCPQDPAQVYLFYQDAFMAHGGLWYLNPYLSPATYGVILAANTVSLLLGTVSMMSVARMEWSEDQDDVRLQRKYDAASLGGSVFVHGIKNQLLANRVLCKRLTEQLDADQPDLEVLRSYAQQLTENNAGLISHVEELYKSFKSNALSMRRCSLAAVVQGAVKGLQKKYPAARVETELPEGLYVLADEAHLRAAITNLLINGWEATVAAGKTEPVAVVCYEKQRVNGICVRDHGVGIGKYDLGKIFDPFYSSKNSNSNWGLGLYYVRTIVKKHMGTLKVESTYGQGTSFYILLPKILPERGKKGGAKA
;
A
#
# COMPACT_ATOMS: atom_id res chain seq x y z
N LEU A 1 -23.34 -43.89 57.98
CA LEU A 1 -22.97 -42.49 58.36
C LEU A 1 -21.86 -41.92 57.43
N SER A 2 -20.95 -42.77 56.94
CA SER A 2 -19.88 -42.32 56.02
C SER A 2 -20.43 -41.95 54.62
N VAL A 3 -21.32 -42.76 54.06
CA VAL A 3 -21.92 -42.56 52.71
C VAL A 3 -22.78 -41.27 52.69
N ALA A 4 -23.49 -40.94 53.75
CA ALA A 4 -24.29 -39.72 53.82
C ALA A 4 -23.43 -38.44 53.92
N ARG A 5 -22.23 -38.54 54.50
CA ARG A 5 -21.29 -37.42 54.62
C ARG A 5 -20.60 -37.12 53.26
N ASP A 6 -20.28 -38.15 52.54
CA ASP A 6 -19.70 -38.05 51.21
C ASP A 6 -20.70 -37.43 50.20
N SER A 7 -22.00 -37.80 50.30
CA SER A 7 -23.04 -37.23 49.45
C SER A 7 -23.27 -35.70 49.65
N ALA A 8 -23.11 -35.23 50.88
CA ALA A 8 -23.24 -33.81 51.20
C ALA A 8 -22.06 -32.97 50.65
N VAL A 9 -20.83 -33.51 50.78
CA VAL A 9 -19.63 -32.88 50.22
C VAL A 9 -19.67 -32.81 48.71
N GLN A 10 -20.13 -33.91 48.09
CA GLN A 10 -20.30 -33.95 46.63
C GLN A 10 -21.34 -32.95 46.13
N LYS A 11 -22.49 -32.81 46.77
CA LYS A 11 -23.50 -31.80 46.45
C LYS A 11 -22.93 -30.38 46.57
N TRP A 12 -22.13 -30.10 47.59
CA TRP A 12 -21.48 -28.82 47.73
C TRP A 12 -20.48 -28.52 46.62
N LEU A 13 -19.68 -29.49 46.20
CA LEU A 13 -18.75 -29.36 45.07
C LEU A 13 -19.48 -29.07 43.75
N ILE A 14 -20.64 -29.69 43.52
CA ILE A 14 -21.47 -29.46 42.34
C ILE A 14 -22.03 -28.03 42.35
N TYR A 15 -22.62 -27.58 43.48
CA TYR A 15 -23.10 -26.21 43.57
C TYR A 15 -21.99 -25.18 43.43
N LEU A 16 -20.78 -25.49 43.91
CA LEU A 16 -19.61 -24.63 43.77
C LEU A 16 -19.15 -24.54 42.31
N SER A 17 -19.14 -25.67 41.56
CA SER A 17 -18.82 -25.71 40.15
C SER A 17 -19.87 -25.00 39.29
N LEU A 18 -21.18 -25.17 39.62
CA LEU A 18 -22.29 -24.46 39.01
C LEU A 18 -22.18 -22.95 39.22
N GLY A 19 -21.90 -22.52 40.44
CA GLY A 19 -21.68 -21.12 40.77
C GLY A 19 -20.51 -20.53 40.02
N TRP A 20 -19.43 -21.27 39.91
CA TRP A 20 -18.22 -20.85 39.16
C TRP A 20 -18.46 -20.65 37.65
N ILE A 21 -19.23 -21.58 37.06
CA ILE A 21 -19.60 -21.46 35.62
C ILE A 21 -20.58 -20.31 35.40
N ALA A 22 -21.55 -20.11 36.33
CA ALA A 22 -22.45 -18.97 36.22
C ALA A 22 -21.71 -17.64 36.33
N VAL A 23 -20.70 -17.54 37.21
CA VAL A 23 -19.80 -16.37 37.29
C VAL A 23 -19.00 -16.16 35.99
N TYR A 24 -18.46 -17.23 35.39
CA TYR A 24 -17.74 -17.16 34.11
C TYR A 24 -18.65 -16.69 33.00
N LEU A 25 -19.87 -17.19 32.89
CA LEU A 25 -20.84 -16.80 31.90
C LEU A 25 -21.28 -15.33 32.07
N ALA A 26 -21.51 -14.92 33.34
CA ALA A 26 -21.84 -13.54 33.65
C ALA A 26 -20.68 -12.59 33.34
N LEU A 27 -19.45 -12.96 33.67
CA LEU A 27 -18.24 -12.18 33.31
C LEU A 27 -18.06 -12.08 31.80
N GLY A 28 -18.27 -13.16 31.09
CA GLY A 28 -18.24 -13.17 29.62
C GLY A 28 -19.31 -12.26 29.00
N ALA A 29 -20.52 -12.28 29.51
CA ALA A 29 -21.61 -11.41 29.10
C ALA A 29 -21.32 -9.93 29.43
N VAL A 30 -20.78 -9.64 30.59
CA VAL A 30 -20.36 -8.29 30.99
C VAL A 30 -19.26 -7.76 30.11
N LEU A 31 -18.22 -8.56 29.81
CA LEU A 31 -17.14 -8.18 28.89
C LEU A 31 -17.65 -7.94 27.46
N LEU A 32 -18.70 -8.64 27.01
CA LEU A 32 -19.32 -8.41 25.71
C LEU A 32 -20.12 -7.09 25.64
N VAL A 33 -20.66 -6.63 26.78
CA VAL A 33 -21.45 -5.39 26.89
C VAL A 33 -20.58 -4.16 27.11
N ILE A 34 -19.43 -4.33 27.79
CA ILE A 34 -18.48 -3.23 28.12
C ILE A 34 -17.56 -2.88 26.95
N GLU A 35 -17.56 -3.61 25.84
CA GLU A 35 -16.84 -3.17 24.63
C GLU A 35 -17.30 -1.76 24.23
N PRO A 36 -16.39 -0.77 24.12
CA PRO A 36 -16.76 0.64 24.02
C PRO A 36 -17.62 0.88 22.77
N GLY A 37 -18.73 1.61 22.98
CA GLY A 37 -19.81 1.85 22.03
C GLY A 37 -19.46 2.61 20.74
N ASN A 38 -18.20 2.66 20.33
CA ASN A 38 -17.73 3.31 19.11
C ASN A 38 -17.54 2.33 17.95
N VAL A 39 -18.17 1.19 18.01
CA VAL A 39 -18.02 0.16 17.01
C VAL A 39 -18.94 0.45 15.81
N ARG A 40 -18.49 1.24 14.89
CA ARG A 40 -19.11 1.48 13.57
C ARG A 40 -19.08 0.27 12.63
N ILE A 41 -18.45 -0.81 13.00
CA ILE A 41 -18.16 -1.91 12.07
C ILE A 41 -19.22 -3.01 12.22
N ARG A 42 -19.97 -3.28 11.14
CA ARG A 42 -21.01 -4.32 11.05
C ARG A 42 -20.49 -5.71 11.50
N TYR A 43 -19.20 -5.98 11.26
CA TYR A 43 -18.56 -7.25 11.61
C TYR A 43 -18.37 -7.48 13.10
N ILE A 44 -18.12 -6.44 13.89
CA ILE A 44 -17.99 -6.57 15.35
C ILE A 44 -19.35 -6.86 15.96
N ARG A 45 -20.43 -6.24 15.47
CA ARG A 45 -21.80 -6.58 15.90
C ARG A 45 -22.15 -8.04 15.62
N THR A 46 -21.85 -8.53 14.42
CA THR A 46 -22.11 -9.96 14.07
C THR A 46 -21.27 -10.91 14.90
N SER A 47 -20.01 -10.60 15.16
CA SER A 47 -19.12 -11.37 16.03
C SER A 47 -19.64 -11.40 17.47
N THR A 48 -20.08 -10.28 18.01
CA THR A 48 -20.67 -10.18 19.37
C THR A 48 -21.95 -10.99 19.48
N VAL A 49 -22.86 -10.88 18.52
CA VAL A 49 -24.09 -11.66 18.49
C VAL A 49 -23.80 -13.17 18.43
N LEU A 50 -22.85 -13.60 17.57
CA LEU A 50 -22.46 -15.00 17.47
C LEU A 50 -21.86 -15.55 18.78
N ARG A 51 -21.03 -14.77 19.47
CA ARG A 51 -20.50 -15.15 20.80
C ARG A 51 -21.59 -15.25 21.84
N CYS A 52 -22.56 -14.33 21.86
CA CYS A 52 -23.72 -14.40 22.73
C CYS A 52 -24.55 -15.65 22.48
N VAL A 53 -24.84 -15.99 21.22
CA VAL A 53 -25.56 -17.20 20.86
C VAL A 53 -24.80 -18.46 21.30
N MET A 54 -23.49 -18.50 21.09
CA MET A 54 -22.63 -19.60 21.54
C MET A 54 -22.65 -19.75 23.06
N LEU A 55 -22.51 -18.66 23.83
CA LEU A 55 -22.57 -18.69 25.30
C LEU A 55 -23.93 -19.14 25.80
N LEU A 56 -25.02 -18.65 25.19
CA LEU A 56 -26.38 -19.06 25.55
C LEU A 56 -26.64 -20.53 25.24
N SER A 57 -26.13 -21.06 24.11
CA SER A 57 -26.29 -22.47 23.76
C SER A 57 -25.46 -23.39 24.67
N VAL A 58 -24.26 -22.98 25.08
CA VAL A 58 -23.44 -23.71 26.06
C VAL A 58 -24.11 -23.67 27.44
N ALA A 59 -24.65 -22.52 27.84
CA ALA A 59 -25.39 -22.39 29.07
C ALA A 59 -26.66 -23.25 29.09
N ALA A 60 -27.39 -23.31 27.99
CA ALA A 60 -28.57 -24.16 27.83
C ALA A 60 -28.21 -25.67 27.93
N LEU A 61 -27.15 -26.08 27.22
CA LEU A 61 -26.64 -27.45 27.33
C LEU A 61 -26.25 -27.79 28.75
N TYR A 62 -25.54 -26.88 29.43
CA TYR A 62 -25.13 -27.07 30.79
C TYR A 62 -26.33 -27.15 31.74
N ALA A 63 -27.31 -26.28 31.61
CA ALA A 63 -28.54 -26.31 32.39
C ALA A 63 -29.34 -27.60 32.21
N LEU A 64 -29.31 -28.18 31.01
CA LEU A 64 -30.01 -29.42 30.70
C LEU A 64 -29.26 -30.66 31.20
N TYR A 65 -27.92 -30.62 31.24
CA TYR A 65 -27.09 -31.77 31.64
C TYR A 65 -26.64 -31.76 33.07
N CYS A 66 -26.54 -30.60 33.71
CA CYS A 66 -25.96 -30.43 35.05
C CYS A 66 -26.85 -30.85 36.25
N PRO A 67 -28.18 -31.01 36.12
CA PRO A 67 -28.96 -31.62 37.22
C PRO A 67 -28.61 -33.08 37.47
N GLN A 68 -27.89 -33.71 36.54
CA GLN A 68 -27.39 -35.08 36.74
C GLN A 68 -25.94 -35.00 37.23
N ASP A 69 -25.80 -35.27 38.51
CA ASP A 69 -24.54 -35.28 39.25
C ASP A 69 -23.46 -36.08 38.48
N PRO A 70 -22.36 -35.46 37.99
CA PRO A 70 -21.27 -36.18 37.34
C PRO A 70 -20.66 -37.25 38.22
N ALA A 71 -20.67 -37.09 39.52
CA ALA A 71 -20.20 -38.10 40.47
C ALA A 71 -21.20 -39.26 40.62
N GLN A 72 -22.50 -38.98 40.53
CA GLN A 72 -23.52 -40.00 40.45
C GLN A 72 -23.47 -40.70 39.10
N VAL A 73 -23.21 -40.00 38.00
CA VAL A 73 -23.01 -40.63 36.69
C VAL A 73 -21.81 -41.57 36.72
N TYR A 74 -20.73 -41.24 37.39
CA TYR A 74 -19.55 -42.12 37.47
C TYR A 74 -19.78 -43.33 38.38
N LEU A 75 -20.44 -43.17 39.55
CA LEU A 75 -20.81 -44.26 40.41
C LEU A 75 -21.94 -45.12 39.81
N PHE A 76 -22.95 -44.51 39.20
CA PHE A 76 -24.00 -45.19 38.45
C PHE A 76 -23.50 -45.89 37.23
N TYR A 77 -22.46 -45.36 36.56
CA TYR A 77 -21.85 -45.98 35.40
C TYR A 77 -21.18 -47.31 35.72
N GLN A 78 -20.59 -47.42 36.91
CA GLN A 78 -19.95 -48.65 37.34
C GLN A 78 -20.98 -49.75 37.75
N ASP A 79 -22.03 -49.39 38.45
CA ASP A 79 -23.04 -50.34 38.93
C ASP A 79 -24.16 -50.62 37.88
N ALA A 80 -24.61 -49.60 37.17
CA ALA A 80 -25.67 -49.73 36.16
C ALA A 80 -25.17 -50.30 34.85
N PHE A 81 -23.90 -50.04 34.44
CA PHE A 81 -23.30 -50.66 33.28
C PHE A 81 -23.16 -52.18 33.47
N MET A 82 -22.83 -52.61 34.71
CA MET A 82 -22.71 -54.03 35.03
C MET A 82 -24.08 -54.72 35.23
N ALA A 83 -25.10 -53.97 35.69
CA ALA A 83 -26.42 -54.52 35.98
C ALA A 83 -27.38 -54.57 34.78
N HIS A 84 -27.30 -53.66 33.84
CA HIS A 84 -28.32 -53.46 32.79
C HIS A 84 -27.80 -53.32 31.38
N GLY A 85 -26.49 -53.47 31.14
CA GLY A 85 -25.91 -53.56 29.78
C GLY A 85 -26.20 -52.41 28.82
N GLY A 86 -26.50 -51.19 29.36
CA GLY A 86 -27.10 -50.21 28.51
C GLY A 86 -26.69 -48.77 28.68
N LEU A 87 -26.36 -48.19 27.57
CA LEU A 87 -26.14 -46.77 27.29
C LEU A 87 -27.37 -45.84 27.52
N TRP A 88 -28.53 -46.37 27.92
CA TRP A 88 -29.76 -45.60 27.99
C TRP A 88 -29.82 -44.60 29.18
N TYR A 89 -28.92 -44.71 30.13
CA TYR A 89 -28.78 -43.75 31.22
C TYR A 89 -28.11 -42.40 30.80
N LEU A 90 -27.50 -42.40 29.65
CA LEU A 90 -26.76 -41.21 29.20
C LEU A 90 -27.66 -40.11 28.62
N ASN A 91 -28.96 -40.35 28.39
CA ASN A 91 -29.78 -39.31 27.80
C ASN A 91 -31.29 -39.42 28.03
N PRO A 92 -31.82 -39.10 29.25
CA PRO A 92 -33.26 -39.14 29.47
C PRO A 92 -34.04 -37.95 28.86
N TYR A 93 -33.38 -36.84 28.47
CA TYR A 93 -34.09 -35.60 28.15
C TYR A 93 -33.88 -35.09 26.71
N LEU A 94 -32.84 -35.48 26.03
CA LEU A 94 -32.56 -35.02 24.67
C LEU A 94 -32.37 -36.23 23.73
N SER A 95 -33.03 -36.22 22.58
CA SER A 95 -32.75 -37.21 21.55
C SER A 95 -31.34 -37.02 20.98
N PRO A 96 -30.67 -38.08 20.51
CA PRO A 96 -29.37 -37.98 19.86
C PRO A 96 -29.35 -36.96 18.70
N ALA A 97 -30.47 -36.83 18.01
CA ALA A 97 -30.62 -35.85 16.93
C ALA A 97 -30.61 -34.40 17.42
N THR A 98 -31.32 -34.11 18.53
CA THR A 98 -31.33 -32.77 19.11
C THR A 98 -29.96 -32.36 19.66
N TYR A 99 -29.26 -33.31 20.29
CA TYR A 99 -27.88 -33.10 20.73
C TYR A 99 -26.94 -32.81 19.56
N GLY A 100 -27.04 -33.58 18.46
CA GLY A 100 -26.27 -33.36 17.24
C GLY A 100 -26.50 -31.96 16.63
N VAL A 101 -27.76 -31.50 16.60
CA VAL A 101 -28.12 -30.18 16.10
C VAL A 101 -27.48 -29.06 16.94
N ILE A 102 -27.54 -29.20 18.30
CA ILE A 102 -26.95 -28.19 19.19
C ILE A 102 -25.41 -28.15 19.04
N LEU A 103 -24.78 -29.32 18.95
CA LEU A 103 -23.34 -29.45 18.74
C LEU A 103 -22.91 -28.81 17.40
N ALA A 104 -23.66 -29.12 16.32
CA ALA A 104 -23.42 -28.52 15.01
C ALA A 104 -23.59 -26.98 15.01
N ALA A 105 -24.65 -26.51 15.65
CA ALA A 105 -24.88 -25.05 15.80
C ALA A 105 -23.73 -24.37 16.55
N ASN A 106 -23.22 -24.98 17.61
CA ASN A 106 -22.06 -24.45 18.37
C ASN A 106 -20.78 -24.43 17.54
N THR A 107 -20.50 -25.52 16.80
CA THR A 107 -19.32 -25.58 15.90
C THR A 107 -19.39 -24.55 14.79
N VAL A 108 -20.53 -24.39 14.15
CA VAL A 108 -20.74 -23.36 13.11
C VAL A 108 -20.57 -21.96 13.70
N SER A 109 -21.15 -21.70 14.89
CA SER A 109 -21.04 -20.42 15.60
C SER A 109 -19.58 -20.10 15.95
N LEU A 110 -18.81 -21.08 16.40
CA LEU A 110 -17.39 -20.94 16.70
C LEU A 110 -16.58 -20.58 15.45
N LEU A 111 -16.81 -21.31 14.35
CA LEU A 111 -16.12 -21.06 13.07
C LEU A 111 -16.44 -19.67 12.51
N LEU A 112 -17.71 -19.27 12.51
CA LEU A 112 -18.13 -17.95 12.05
C LEU A 112 -17.58 -16.85 12.96
N GLY A 113 -17.54 -17.06 14.28
CA GLY A 113 -16.95 -16.16 15.24
C GLY A 113 -15.46 -15.94 15.03
N THR A 114 -14.70 -17.02 14.77
CA THR A 114 -13.24 -16.93 14.50
C THR A 114 -12.95 -16.23 13.17
N VAL A 115 -13.70 -16.52 12.11
CA VAL A 115 -13.57 -15.84 10.80
C VAL A 115 -13.88 -14.35 10.94
N SER A 116 -14.95 -14.02 11.67
CA SER A 116 -15.31 -12.61 11.93
C SER A 116 -14.21 -11.88 12.70
N MET A 117 -13.63 -12.51 13.73
CA MET A 117 -12.54 -11.92 14.52
C MET A 117 -11.27 -11.72 13.70
N MET A 118 -10.90 -12.69 12.84
CA MET A 118 -9.78 -12.53 11.91
C MET A 118 -10.02 -11.40 10.90
N SER A 119 -11.25 -11.22 10.45
CA SER A 119 -11.60 -10.14 9.53
C SER A 119 -11.45 -8.76 10.18
N VAL A 120 -11.88 -8.62 11.43
CA VAL A 120 -11.69 -7.38 12.22
C VAL A 120 -10.21 -7.09 12.44
N ALA A 121 -9.45 -8.08 12.89
CA ALA A 121 -8.01 -7.93 13.11
C ALA A 121 -7.25 -7.53 11.83
N ARG A 122 -7.66 -8.08 10.66
CA ARG A 122 -7.09 -7.66 9.37
C ARG A 122 -7.45 -6.22 9.00
N MET A 123 -8.69 -5.78 9.31
CA MET A 123 -9.11 -4.40 9.04
C MET A 123 -8.34 -3.41 9.92
N GLU A 124 -8.24 -3.66 11.22
CA GLU A 124 -7.46 -2.82 12.14
C GLU A 124 -5.99 -2.75 11.70
N TRP A 125 -5.40 -3.89 11.36
CA TRP A 125 -4.01 -3.90 10.89
C TRP A 125 -3.81 -3.16 9.56
N SER A 126 -4.82 -3.14 8.69
CA SER A 126 -4.77 -2.37 7.42
C SER A 126 -4.97 -0.88 7.67
N GLU A 127 -5.84 -0.48 8.59
CA GLU A 127 -6.04 0.92 8.97
C GLU A 127 -4.79 1.50 9.64
N ASP A 128 -4.19 0.81 10.60
CA ASP A 128 -2.92 1.22 11.23
C ASP A 128 -1.79 1.36 10.21
N GLN A 129 -1.70 0.45 9.24
CA GLN A 129 -0.72 0.55 8.16
C GLN A 129 -0.97 1.75 7.24
N ASP A 130 -2.23 2.05 6.95
CA ASP A 130 -2.58 3.18 6.10
C ASP A 130 -2.37 4.51 6.83
N ASP A 131 -2.63 4.61 8.13
CA ASP A 131 -2.33 5.77 8.95
C ASP A 131 -0.82 6.01 9.08
N VAL A 132 -0.03 4.97 9.33
CA VAL A 132 1.44 5.07 9.34
C VAL A 132 1.99 5.47 7.96
N ARG A 133 1.39 4.98 6.87
CA ARG A 133 1.75 5.38 5.50
C ARG A 133 1.35 6.82 5.20
N LEU A 134 0.18 7.26 5.66
CA LEU A 134 -0.28 8.64 5.54
C LEU A 134 0.62 9.58 6.33
N GLN A 135 0.95 9.23 7.57
CA GLN A 135 1.87 10.00 8.41
C GLN A 135 3.25 10.10 7.75
N ARG A 136 3.83 9.01 7.27
CA ARG A 136 5.11 9.03 6.54
C ARG A 136 5.06 9.89 5.27
N LYS A 137 3.95 9.88 4.54
CA LYS A 137 3.76 10.74 3.36
C LYS A 137 3.65 12.20 3.76
N TYR A 138 2.96 12.49 4.86
CA TYR A 138 2.83 13.85 5.40
C TYR A 138 4.18 14.37 5.90
N ASP A 139 4.93 13.55 6.63
CA ASP A 139 6.26 13.90 7.12
C ASP A 139 7.25 14.09 5.97
N ALA A 140 7.23 13.21 4.97
CA ALA A 140 8.05 13.35 3.76
C ALA A 140 7.66 14.59 2.94
N ALA A 141 6.36 14.89 2.80
CA ALA A 141 5.89 16.08 2.11
C ALA A 141 6.21 17.37 2.89
N SER A 142 6.11 17.35 4.22
CA SER A 142 6.45 18.46 5.10
C SER A 142 7.97 18.73 5.10
N LEU A 143 8.77 17.66 5.24
CA LEU A 143 10.24 17.77 5.19
C LEU A 143 10.70 18.27 3.82
N GLY A 144 10.12 17.71 2.75
CA GLY A 144 10.43 18.11 1.39
C GLY A 144 9.94 19.51 1.05
N GLY A 145 8.78 19.92 1.56
CA GLY A 145 8.30 21.30 1.47
C GLY A 145 9.27 22.28 2.13
N SER A 146 9.83 21.92 3.28
CA SER A 146 10.86 22.71 3.96
C SER A 146 12.15 22.82 3.13
N VAL A 147 12.64 21.70 2.56
CA VAL A 147 13.82 21.69 1.67
C VAL A 147 13.57 22.52 0.42
N PHE A 148 12.37 22.43 -0.18
CA PHE A 148 11.96 23.23 -1.33
C PHE A 148 11.97 24.73 -1.02
N VAL A 149 11.30 25.15 0.06
CA VAL A 149 11.27 26.55 0.49
C VAL A 149 12.69 27.06 0.76
N HIS A 150 13.53 26.23 1.40
CA HIS A 150 14.93 26.57 1.66
C HIS A 150 15.73 26.71 0.36
N GLY A 151 15.52 25.85 -0.63
CA GLY A 151 16.18 25.94 -1.94
C GLY A 151 15.76 27.19 -2.72
N ILE A 152 14.46 27.50 -2.79
CA ILE A 152 13.97 28.76 -3.39
C ILE A 152 14.59 29.97 -2.69
N LYS A 153 14.58 29.97 -1.35
CA LYS A 153 15.18 31.05 -0.56
C LYS A 153 16.65 31.25 -0.91
N ASN A 154 17.41 30.15 -1.04
CA ASN A 154 18.84 30.24 -1.40
C ASN A 154 19.05 30.80 -2.82
N GLN A 155 18.24 30.37 -3.80
CA GLN A 155 18.30 30.94 -5.16
C GLN A 155 17.92 32.43 -5.20
N LEU A 156 16.88 32.82 -4.47
CA LEU A 156 16.50 34.22 -4.34
C LEU A 156 17.60 35.08 -3.65
N LEU A 157 18.28 34.51 -2.63
CA LEU A 157 19.41 35.16 -2.00
C LEU A 157 20.59 35.31 -2.97
N ALA A 158 20.90 34.28 -3.77
CA ALA A 158 21.93 34.35 -4.80
C ALA A 158 21.61 35.44 -5.85
N ASN A 159 20.35 35.48 -6.32
CA ASN A 159 19.90 36.55 -7.23
C ASN A 159 20.00 37.94 -6.60
N ARG A 160 19.67 38.09 -5.33
CA ARG A 160 19.81 39.35 -4.61
C ARG A 160 21.27 39.82 -4.57
N VAL A 161 22.22 38.89 -4.34
CA VAL A 161 23.66 39.20 -4.35
C VAL A 161 24.11 39.63 -5.75
N LEU A 162 23.66 38.94 -6.80
CA LEU A 162 23.98 39.32 -8.17
C LEU A 162 23.42 40.71 -8.55
N CYS A 163 22.16 40.98 -8.15
CA CYS A 163 21.57 42.29 -8.34
C CYS A 163 22.38 43.39 -7.64
N LYS A 164 22.80 43.16 -6.39
CA LYS A 164 23.62 44.11 -5.64
C LYS A 164 24.97 44.41 -6.34
N ARG A 165 25.68 43.32 -6.77
CA ARG A 165 26.94 43.45 -7.52
C ARG A 165 26.75 44.17 -8.85
N LEU A 166 25.62 43.93 -9.53
CA LEU A 166 25.28 44.60 -10.79
C LEU A 166 25.08 46.11 -10.54
N THR A 167 24.37 46.48 -9.48
CA THR A 167 24.20 47.90 -9.09
C THR A 167 25.52 48.55 -8.70
N GLU A 168 26.33 47.89 -7.86
CA GLU A 168 27.66 48.40 -7.45
C GLU A 168 28.57 48.61 -8.66
N GLN A 169 28.50 47.74 -9.68
CA GLN A 169 29.31 47.88 -10.89
C GLN A 169 28.79 48.99 -11.82
N LEU A 170 27.46 49.24 -11.83
CA LEU A 170 26.86 50.35 -12.57
C LEU A 170 27.19 51.70 -11.98
N ASP A 171 27.34 51.79 -10.65
CA ASP A 171 27.67 53.00 -9.91
C ASP A 171 29.20 53.30 -9.88
N ALA A 172 30.03 52.43 -10.43
CA ALA A 172 31.47 52.61 -10.52
C ALA A 172 31.85 53.66 -11.57
N ASP A 173 32.93 54.39 -11.34
CA ASP A 173 33.42 55.45 -12.25
C ASP A 173 33.73 54.93 -13.67
N GLN A 174 34.08 53.64 -13.80
CA GLN A 174 34.30 52.94 -15.07
C GLN A 174 33.61 51.58 -15.03
N PRO A 175 32.34 51.49 -15.46
CA PRO A 175 31.61 50.22 -15.49
C PRO A 175 32.18 49.23 -16.52
N ASP A 176 32.48 48.03 -16.08
CA ASP A 176 32.90 46.94 -16.98
C ASP A 176 31.67 46.26 -17.58
N LEU A 177 31.46 46.49 -18.89
CA LEU A 177 30.32 45.95 -19.65
C LEU A 177 30.33 44.42 -19.76
N GLU A 178 31.49 43.76 -19.76
CA GLU A 178 31.57 42.34 -19.83
C GLU A 178 31.15 41.70 -18.51
N VAL A 179 31.58 42.29 -17.38
CA VAL A 179 31.17 41.87 -16.02
C VAL A 179 29.66 42.07 -15.83
N LEU A 180 29.12 43.22 -16.26
CA LEU A 180 27.69 43.51 -16.20
C LEU A 180 26.88 42.48 -17.02
N ARG A 181 27.34 42.16 -18.25
CA ARG A 181 26.71 41.15 -19.11
C ARG A 181 26.73 39.76 -18.44
N SER A 182 27.85 39.38 -17.82
CA SER A 182 27.99 38.14 -17.08
C SER A 182 26.98 38.01 -15.93
N TYR A 183 26.84 39.10 -15.11
CA TYR A 183 25.86 39.11 -14.02
C TYR A 183 24.42 39.05 -14.52
N ALA A 184 24.09 39.76 -15.58
CA ALA A 184 22.76 39.72 -16.21
C ALA A 184 22.44 38.33 -16.79
N GLN A 185 23.43 37.67 -17.39
CA GLN A 185 23.27 36.31 -17.90
C GLN A 185 23.05 35.29 -16.78
N GLN A 186 23.84 35.35 -15.69
CA GLN A 186 23.67 34.50 -14.51
C GLN A 186 22.30 34.69 -13.85
N LEU A 187 21.80 35.93 -13.76
CA LEU A 187 20.45 36.21 -13.26
C LEU A 187 19.37 35.60 -14.13
N THR A 188 19.54 35.66 -15.46
CA THR A 188 18.60 35.07 -16.41
C THR A 188 18.57 33.53 -16.29
N GLU A 189 19.74 32.89 -16.21
CA GLU A 189 19.88 31.44 -16.04
C GLU A 189 19.29 30.97 -14.70
N ASN A 190 19.60 31.68 -13.60
CA ASN A 190 19.05 31.38 -12.28
C ASN A 190 17.51 31.47 -12.24
N ASN A 191 16.96 32.55 -12.86
CA ASN A 191 15.51 32.71 -12.91
C ASN A 191 14.83 31.66 -13.79
N ALA A 192 15.42 31.29 -14.93
CA ALA A 192 14.91 30.20 -15.78
C ALA A 192 14.90 28.86 -15.02
N GLY A 193 15.95 28.59 -14.26
CA GLY A 193 16.01 27.41 -13.36
C GLY A 193 14.91 27.42 -12.32
N LEU A 194 14.68 28.58 -11.66
CA LEU A 194 13.66 28.72 -10.63
C LEU A 194 12.25 28.50 -11.18
N ILE A 195 11.94 29.08 -12.34
CA ILE A 195 10.66 28.90 -13.04
C ILE A 195 10.46 27.42 -13.41
N SER A 196 11.49 26.77 -13.95
CA SER A 196 11.43 25.33 -14.29
C SER A 196 11.12 24.46 -13.08
N HIS A 197 11.72 24.75 -11.93
CA HIS A 197 11.48 24.02 -10.69
C HIS A 197 10.05 24.22 -10.15
N VAL A 198 9.54 25.45 -10.19
CA VAL A 198 8.15 25.74 -9.81
C VAL A 198 7.16 25.06 -10.74
N GLU A 199 7.43 25.03 -12.05
CA GLU A 199 6.59 24.30 -13.01
C GLU A 199 6.61 22.78 -12.77
N GLU A 200 7.75 22.21 -12.45
CA GLU A 200 7.90 20.79 -12.15
C GLU A 200 7.08 20.42 -10.89
N LEU A 201 7.17 21.25 -9.86
CA LEU A 201 6.36 21.13 -8.66
C LEU A 201 4.86 21.21 -8.99
N TYR A 202 4.44 22.23 -9.74
CA TYR A 202 3.05 22.42 -10.14
C TYR A 202 2.52 21.22 -10.95
N LYS A 203 3.30 20.70 -11.91
CA LYS A 203 2.96 19.50 -12.69
C LYS A 203 2.81 18.27 -11.81
N SER A 204 3.65 18.12 -10.79
CA SER A 204 3.61 16.99 -9.86
C SER A 204 2.35 16.98 -8.99
N PHE A 205 1.80 18.14 -8.65
CA PHE A 205 0.61 18.27 -7.79
C PHE A 205 -0.71 18.42 -8.56
N LYS A 206 -0.70 19.06 -9.74
CA LYS A 206 -1.92 19.40 -10.51
C LYS A 206 -2.46 18.27 -11.40
N SER A 207 -1.84 17.12 -11.49
CA SER A 207 -2.29 16.05 -12.40
C SER A 207 -3.68 15.44 -12.01
N ASN A 208 -4.71 16.28 -11.81
CA ASN A 208 -6.01 15.82 -11.31
C ASN A 208 -6.92 15.19 -12.37
N ALA A 209 -6.78 15.51 -13.65
CA ALA A 209 -7.56 14.92 -14.73
C ALA A 209 -6.63 14.49 -15.86
N LEU A 210 -6.57 13.19 -16.14
CA LEU A 210 -5.84 12.64 -17.27
C LEU A 210 -6.78 12.52 -18.48
N SER A 211 -6.30 12.94 -19.65
CA SER A 211 -6.98 12.73 -20.92
C SER A 211 -6.58 11.37 -21.50
N MET A 212 -7.25 10.32 -21.07
CA MET A 212 -6.93 8.94 -21.48
C MET A 212 -7.36 8.68 -22.92
N ARG A 213 -6.39 8.35 -23.78
CA ARG A 213 -6.61 8.02 -25.21
C ARG A 213 -5.83 6.77 -25.58
N ARG A 214 -6.21 6.13 -26.67
CA ARG A 214 -5.41 5.04 -27.25
C ARG A 214 -4.13 5.62 -27.84
N CYS A 215 -2.99 5.27 -27.26
CA CYS A 215 -1.67 5.76 -27.65
C CYS A 215 -0.76 4.59 -28.08
N SER A 216 0.07 4.81 -29.08
CA SER A 216 1.16 3.89 -29.44
C SER A 216 2.32 4.08 -28.48
N LEU A 217 2.81 2.99 -27.86
CA LEU A 217 3.98 3.05 -26.98
C LEU A 217 5.23 3.52 -27.72
N ALA A 218 5.40 3.09 -28.95
CA ALA A 218 6.54 3.51 -29.80
C ALA A 218 6.53 5.04 -29.96
N ALA A 219 5.39 5.65 -30.29
CA ALA A 219 5.29 7.10 -30.48
C ALA A 219 5.57 7.86 -29.17
N VAL A 220 5.05 7.37 -28.02
CA VAL A 220 5.30 7.97 -26.70
C VAL A 220 6.78 7.92 -26.35
N VAL A 221 7.44 6.78 -26.54
CA VAL A 221 8.87 6.61 -26.24
C VAL A 221 9.73 7.47 -27.17
N GLN A 222 9.43 7.51 -28.47
CA GLN A 222 10.15 8.37 -29.42
C GLN A 222 10.04 9.86 -29.02
N GLY A 223 8.85 10.28 -28.59
CA GLY A 223 8.65 11.63 -28.07
C GLY A 223 9.46 11.91 -26.78
N ALA A 224 9.61 10.91 -25.91
CA ALA A 224 10.42 11.01 -24.70
C ALA A 224 11.92 11.10 -25.02
N VAL A 225 12.41 10.32 -25.99
CA VAL A 225 13.80 10.36 -26.47
C VAL A 225 14.14 11.75 -27.02
N LYS A 226 13.25 12.32 -27.86
CA LYS A 226 13.40 13.70 -28.36
C LYS A 226 13.46 14.71 -27.20
N GLY A 227 12.67 14.49 -26.14
CA GLY A 227 12.70 15.33 -24.93
C GLY A 227 14.04 15.27 -24.20
N LEU A 228 14.65 14.09 -24.08
CA LEU A 228 16.00 13.93 -23.51
C LEU A 228 17.04 14.65 -24.38
N GLN A 229 17.04 14.37 -25.70
CA GLN A 229 18.01 14.94 -26.63
C GLN A 229 17.95 16.46 -26.74
N LYS A 230 16.77 17.06 -26.53
CA LYS A 230 16.61 18.52 -26.43
C LYS A 230 17.38 19.08 -25.23
N LYS A 231 17.37 18.38 -24.09
CA LYS A 231 18.06 18.80 -22.86
C LYS A 231 19.55 18.43 -22.88
N TYR A 232 19.85 17.25 -23.42
CA TYR A 232 21.19 16.68 -23.49
C TYR A 232 21.48 16.21 -24.94
N PRO A 233 21.98 17.10 -25.83
CA PRO A 233 22.24 16.73 -27.23
C PRO A 233 23.23 15.56 -27.39
N ALA A 234 24.15 15.38 -26.48
CA ALA A 234 25.12 14.31 -26.46
C ALA A 234 24.55 12.96 -25.92
N ALA A 235 23.32 12.94 -25.43
CA ALA A 235 22.73 11.71 -24.87
C ALA A 235 22.46 10.67 -25.96
N ARG A 236 22.93 9.45 -25.71
CA ARG A 236 22.72 8.30 -26.59
C ARG A 236 21.62 7.42 -26.01
N VAL A 237 20.68 7.02 -26.87
CA VAL A 237 19.57 6.14 -26.50
C VAL A 237 19.43 5.05 -27.51
N GLU A 238 19.42 3.82 -27.11
CA GLU A 238 19.06 2.66 -27.90
C GLU A 238 17.60 2.31 -27.66
N THR A 239 16.86 2.06 -28.75
CA THR A 239 15.43 1.77 -28.63
C THR A 239 15.05 0.50 -29.36
N GLU A 240 14.30 -0.36 -28.68
CA GLU A 240 13.64 -1.53 -29.24
C GLU A 240 12.14 -1.35 -29.10
N LEU A 241 11.45 -0.97 -30.14
CA LEU A 241 10.07 -0.52 -30.16
C LEU A 241 9.22 -1.35 -31.13
N PRO A 242 8.77 -2.55 -30.75
CA PRO A 242 7.88 -3.35 -31.58
C PRO A 242 6.61 -2.57 -31.95
N GLU A 243 6.16 -2.74 -33.19
CA GLU A 243 4.91 -2.15 -33.65
C GLU A 243 3.68 -2.82 -32.97
N GLY A 244 2.55 -2.12 -32.98
CA GLY A 244 1.28 -2.69 -32.54
C GLY A 244 1.04 -2.66 -31.02
N LEU A 245 1.95 -2.11 -30.22
CA LEU A 245 1.76 -1.97 -28.78
C LEU A 245 0.97 -0.69 -28.45
N TYR A 246 -0.30 -0.85 -28.05
CA TYR A 246 -1.18 0.25 -27.69
C TYR A 246 -1.60 0.17 -26.22
N VAL A 247 -1.72 1.33 -25.59
CA VAL A 247 -2.21 1.50 -24.22
C VAL A 247 -3.24 2.62 -24.16
N LEU A 248 -4.10 2.59 -23.15
CA LEU A 248 -4.96 3.71 -22.81
C LEU A 248 -4.17 4.64 -21.88
N ALA A 249 -3.77 5.80 -22.39
CA ALA A 249 -2.91 6.71 -21.64
C ALA A 249 -3.16 8.18 -21.99
N ASP A 250 -2.78 9.05 -21.08
CA ASP A 250 -2.50 10.45 -21.38
C ASP A 250 -1.08 10.53 -21.94
N GLU A 251 -0.98 10.73 -23.24
CA GLU A 251 0.30 10.71 -23.96
C GLU A 251 1.31 11.71 -23.40
N ALA A 252 0.85 12.92 -23.07
CA ALA A 252 1.73 13.98 -22.60
C ALA A 252 2.33 13.65 -21.23
N HIS A 253 1.51 13.17 -20.31
CA HIS A 253 1.95 12.78 -18.97
C HIS A 253 2.82 11.51 -19.01
N LEU A 254 2.46 10.51 -19.80
CA LEU A 254 3.25 9.29 -19.94
C LEU A 254 4.61 9.57 -20.59
N ARG A 255 4.65 10.40 -21.63
CA ARG A 255 5.88 10.87 -22.28
C ARG A 255 6.78 11.59 -21.29
N ALA A 256 6.23 12.52 -20.48
CA ALA A 256 7.00 13.23 -19.47
C ALA A 256 7.57 12.29 -18.39
N ALA A 257 6.81 11.28 -17.98
CA ALA A 257 7.28 10.27 -17.02
C ALA A 257 8.47 9.46 -17.59
N ILE A 258 8.39 9.02 -18.86
CA ILE A 258 9.48 8.29 -19.51
C ILE A 258 10.69 9.22 -19.71
N THR A 259 10.48 10.50 -20.09
CA THR A 259 11.57 11.49 -20.20
C THR A 259 12.31 11.64 -18.87
N ASN A 260 11.62 11.68 -17.74
CA ASN A 260 12.25 11.74 -16.43
C ASN A 260 13.12 10.50 -16.13
N LEU A 261 12.67 9.29 -16.52
CA LEU A 261 13.48 8.09 -16.36
C LEU A 261 14.73 8.13 -17.25
N LEU A 262 14.59 8.59 -18.51
CA LEU A 262 15.70 8.73 -19.43
C LEU A 262 16.74 9.75 -18.94
N ILE A 263 16.28 10.90 -18.43
CA ILE A 263 17.16 11.93 -17.86
C ILE A 263 17.93 11.37 -16.66
N ASN A 264 17.22 10.71 -15.75
CA ASN A 264 17.85 10.11 -14.58
C ASN A 264 18.89 9.05 -14.94
N GLY A 265 18.57 8.20 -15.94
CA GLY A 265 19.48 7.16 -16.42
C GLY A 265 20.71 7.74 -17.10
N TRP A 266 20.55 8.77 -17.96
CA TRP A 266 21.66 9.45 -18.60
C TRP A 266 22.57 10.14 -17.57
N GLU A 267 21.99 10.92 -16.67
CA GLU A 267 22.75 11.59 -15.61
C GLU A 267 23.50 10.60 -14.71
N ALA A 268 22.90 9.45 -14.39
CA ALA A 268 23.54 8.40 -13.61
C ALA A 268 24.69 7.73 -14.36
N THR A 269 24.56 7.54 -15.69
CA THR A 269 25.59 6.97 -16.56
C THR A 269 26.79 7.91 -16.66
N VAL A 270 26.54 9.21 -16.87
CA VAL A 270 27.57 10.24 -16.90
C VAL A 270 28.28 10.36 -15.53
N ALA A 271 27.53 10.30 -14.42
CA ALA A 271 28.09 10.32 -13.07
C ALA A 271 28.98 9.10 -12.78
N ALA A 272 28.77 7.97 -13.46
CA ALA A 272 29.61 6.79 -13.39
C ALA A 272 30.87 6.91 -14.27
N GLY A 273 31.08 8.02 -14.98
CA GLY A 273 32.17 8.18 -15.94
C GLY A 273 32.00 7.34 -17.23
N LYS A 274 30.77 6.91 -17.52
CA LYS A 274 30.44 6.03 -18.63
C LYS A 274 29.76 6.77 -19.76
N THR A 275 29.84 6.18 -20.97
CA THR A 275 29.26 6.75 -22.21
C THR A 275 28.30 5.81 -22.91
N GLU A 276 27.96 4.68 -22.28
CA GLU A 276 27.01 3.71 -22.81
C GLU A 276 25.63 4.34 -22.96
N PRO A 277 24.87 3.92 -24.00
CA PRO A 277 23.54 4.43 -24.25
C PRO A 277 22.55 3.99 -23.15
N VAL A 278 21.55 4.80 -22.91
CA VAL A 278 20.37 4.37 -22.13
C VAL A 278 19.50 3.52 -23.04
N ALA A 279 19.18 2.29 -22.64
CA ALA A 279 18.34 1.40 -23.43
C ALA A 279 16.87 1.53 -23.07
N VAL A 280 16.00 1.57 -24.08
CA VAL A 280 14.54 1.53 -23.90
C VAL A 280 13.96 0.41 -24.73
N VAL A 281 13.33 -0.55 -24.05
CA VAL A 281 12.71 -1.70 -24.68
C VAL A 281 11.21 -1.71 -24.37
N CYS A 282 10.38 -1.72 -25.42
CA CYS A 282 8.96 -1.99 -25.29
C CYS A 282 8.67 -3.46 -25.56
N TYR A 283 7.82 -4.08 -24.74
CA TYR A 283 7.49 -5.49 -24.88
C TYR A 283 6.04 -5.78 -24.49
N GLU A 284 5.56 -6.88 -25.00
CA GLU A 284 4.24 -7.41 -24.70
C GLU A 284 4.33 -8.56 -23.68
N LYS A 285 3.46 -8.55 -22.67
CA LYS A 285 3.33 -9.64 -21.70
C LYS A 285 1.85 -9.87 -21.42
N GLN A 286 1.40 -11.12 -21.50
CA GLN A 286 0.01 -11.59 -21.31
C GLN A 286 -1.10 -10.50 -21.26
N ARG A 287 -1.21 -9.77 -20.15
CA ARG A 287 -2.26 -8.76 -19.88
C ARG A 287 -1.75 -7.32 -19.85
N VAL A 288 -0.47 -7.11 -20.02
CA VAL A 288 0.17 -5.79 -19.92
C VAL A 288 1.15 -5.55 -21.07
N ASN A 289 1.32 -4.30 -21.43
CA ASN A 289 2.43 -3.83 -22.24
C ASN A 289 3.46 -3.19 -21.33
N GLY A 290 4.73 -3.55 -21.51
CA GLY A 290 5.85 -3.11 -20.69
C GLY A 290 6.75 -2.12 -21.42
N ILE A 291 7.33 -1.19 -20.66
CA ILE A 291 8.43 -0.33 -21.08
C ILE A 291 9.54 -0.55 -20.05
N CYS A 292 10.71 -0.98 -20.51
CA CYS A 292 11.92 -1.09 -19.69
C CYS A 292 12.86 0.06 -20.07
N VAL A 293 13.28 0.86 -19.10
CA VAL A 293 14.34 1.87 -19.27
C VAL A 293 15.52 1.40 -18.43
N ARG A 294 16.66 1.15 -19.08
CA ARG A 294 17.89 0.63 -18.46
C ARG A 294 19.03 1.59 -18.65
N ASP A 295 19.73 1.90 -17.57
CA ASP A 295 20.97 2.66 -17.58
C ASP A 295 22.17 1.81 -17.10
N HIS A 296 23.36 2.30 -17.38
CA HIS A 296 24.64 1.74 -16.96
C HIS A 296 25.33 2.61 -15.90
N GLY A 297 24.52 3.39 -15.16
CA GLY A 297 24.98 4.36 -14.19
C GLY A 297 25.53 3.77 -12.89
N VAL A 298 25.64 4.62 -11.89
CA VAL A 298 26.14 4.27 -10.55
C VAL A 298 25.23 3.28 -9.80
N GLY A 299 24.01 3.07 -10.26
CA GLY A 299 23.02 2.23 -9.58
C GLY A 299 22.49 2.87 -8.28
N ILE A 300 21.60 2.14 -7.60
CA ILE A 300 20.90 2.59 -6.39
C ILE A 300 21.18 1.60 -5.26
N GLY A 301 21.58 2.11 -4.10
CA GLY A 301 21.82 1.31 -2.90
C GLY A 301 20.52 0.69 -2.34
N LYS A 302 20.62 -0.47 -1.69
CA LYS A 302 19.45 -1.17 -1.11
C LYS A 302 18.67 -0.31 -0.11
N TYR A 303 19.35 0.54 0.64
CA TYR A 303 18.72 1.45 1.60
C TYR A 303 17.87 2.52 0.92
N ASP A 304 18.30 2.98 -0.25
CA ASP A 304 17.67 4.07 -0.98
C ASP A 304 16.49 3.58 -1.82
N LEU A 305 16.52 2.32 -2.30
CA LEU A 305 15.47 1.72 -3.13
C LEU A 305 14.05 1.87 -2.55
N GLY A 306 13.93 1.86 -1.22
CA GLY A 306 12.66 2.07 -0.54
C GLY A 306 12.15 3.52 -0.57
N LYS A 307 13.05 4.48 -0.80
CA LYS A 307 12.81 5.93 -0.65
C LYS A 307 12.82 6.70 -1.97
N ILE A 308 13.40 6.15 -3.04
CA ILE A 308 13.57 6.87 -4.32
C ILE A 308 12.27 7.41 -4.92
N PHE A 309 11.13 6.88 -4.49
CA PHE A 309 9.80 7.32 -4.92
C PHE A 309 9.12 8.26 -3.93
N ASP A 310 9.77 8.59 -2.82
CA ASP A 310 9.22 9.57 -1.87
C ASP A 310 9.42 10.97 -2.45
N PRO A 311 8.45 11.87 -2.27
CA PRO A 311 8.58 13.23 -2.78
C PRO A 311 9.77 13.91 -2.11
N PHE A 312 10.54 14.66 -2.90
CA PHE A 312 11.73 15.40 -2.49
C PHE A 312 12.93 14.54 -2.07
N TYR A 313 12.86 13.23 -2.22
CA TYR A 313 14.03 12.38 -2.00
C TYR A 313 15.00 12.47 -3.18
N SER A 314 16.24 12.86 -2.91
CA SER A 314 17.32 12.91 -3.88
C SER A 314 18.65 12.57 -3.22
N SER A 315 19.42 11.69 -3.83
CA SER A 315 20.83 11.43 -3.47
C SER A 315 21.82 12.38 -4.19
N LYS A 316 21.30 13.21 -5.12
CA LYS A 316 22.08 14.20 -5.86
C LYS A 316 22.07 15.54 -5.14
N ASN A 317 23.08 16.39 -5.39
CA ASN A 317 23.17 17.73 -4.79
C ASN A 317 21.86 18.51 -4.98
N SER A 318 21.35 19.08 -3.89
CA SER A 318 20.04 19.72 -3.77
C SER A 318 19.85 20.99 -4.64
N ASN A 319 20.91 21.51 -5.25
CA ASN A 319 20.82 22.76 -6.03
C ASN A 319 20.22 22.59 -7.43
N SER A 320 20.22 21.36 -7.99
CA SER A 320 19.73 21.10 -9.35
C SER A 320 18.59 20.09 -9.43
N ASN A 321 18.39 19.25 -8.40
CA ASN A 321 17.44 18.15 -8.44
C ASN A 321 16.61 18.07 -7.15
N TRP A 322 15.33 18.42 -7.26
CA TRP A 322 14.39 18.51 -6.11
C TRP A 322 13.77 17.18 -5.68
N GLY A 323 14.18 16.05 -6.27
CA GLY A 323 13.67 14.73 -5.90
C GLY A 323 12.19 14.49 -6.26
N LEU A 324 11.65 15.26 -7.22
CA LEU A 324 10.25 15.13 -7.65
C LEU A 324 10.08 14.22 -8.88
N GLY A 325 11.13 13.97 -9.67
CA GLY A 325 11.04 13.26 -10.94
C GLY A 325 10.53 11.83 -10.81
N LEU A 326 11.10 11.01 -9.90
CA LEU A 326 10.66 9.62 -9.70
C LEU A 326 9.31 9.53 -8.97
N TYR A 327 9.01 10.46 -8.06
CA TYR A 327 7.68 10.59 -7.48
C TYR A 327 6.61 10.86 -8.54
N TYR A 328 6.89 11.78 -9.48
CA TYR A 328 6.01 12.05 -10.63
C TYR A 328 5.81 10.80 -11.48
N VAL A 329 6.88 10.09 -11.84
CA VAL A 329 6.80 8.82 -12.60
C VAL A 329 5.87 7.83 -11.92
N ARG A 330 6.07 7.58 -10.62
CA ARG A 330 5.23 6.66 -9.84
C ARG A 330 3.76 7.11 -9.82
N THR A 331 3.51 8.40 -9.66
CA THR A 331 2.17 8.97 -9.62
C THR A 331 1.47 8.80 -10.97
N ILE A 332 2.14 9.11 -12.07
CA ILE A 332 1.58 8.97 -13.42
C ILE A 332 1.31 7.50 -13.75
N VAL A 333 2.26 6.61 -13.51
CA VAL A 333 2.07 5.18 -13.76
C VAL A 333 0.88 4.62 -12.99
N LYS A 334 0.72 4.98 -11.71
CA LYS A 334 -0.43 4.58 -10.89
C LYS A 334 -1.76 5.13 -11.44
N LYS A 335 -1.80 6.39 -11.87
CA LYS A 335 -2.99 7.00 -12.46
C LYS A 335 -3.40 6.35 -13.80
N HIS A 336 -2.44 5.73 -14.49
CA HIS A 336 -2.68 4.90 -15.67
C HIS A 336 -2.99 3.44 -15.34
N MET A 337 -3.34 3.13 -14.07
CA MET A 337 -3.59 1.76 -13.58
C MET A 337 -2.42 0.81 -13.82
N GLY A 338 -1.21 1.37 -13.94
CA GLY A 338 0.02 0.64 -14.19
C GLY A 338 0.78 0.29 -12.91
N THR A 339 1.83 -0.49 -13.10
CA THR A 339 2.80 -0.84 -12.04
C THR A 339 4.18 -0.38 -12.44
N LEU A 340 4.89 0.26 -11.51
CA LEU A 340 6.29 0.65 -11.66
C LEU A 340 7.15 -0.29 -10.80
N LYS A 341 8.13 -0.94 -11.44
CA LYS A 341 9.14 -1.76 -10.75
C LYS A 341 10.53 -1.20 -11.01
N VAL A 342 11.46 -1.45 -10.10
CA VAL A 342 12.85 -1.05 -10.21
C VAL A 342 13.74 -2.22 -9.82
N GLU A 343 14.78 -2.44 -10.60
CA GLU A 343 15.86 -3.37 -10.32
C GLU A 343 17.16 -2.59 -10.45
N SER A 344 17.98 -2.58 -9.42
CA SER A 344 19.23 -1.84 -9.39
C SER A 344 20.28 -2.55 -8.55
N THR A 345 21.51 -2.48 -9.04
CA THR A 345 22.68 -2.94 -8.30
C THR A 345 23.70 -1.80 -8.30
N TYR A 346 24.18 -1.43 -7.12
CA TYR A 346 25.18 -0.38 -6.98
C TYR A 346 26.44 -0.69 -7.83
N GLY A 347 26.88 0.27 -8.62
CA GLY A 347 27.99 0.13 -9.57
C GLY A 347 27.63 -0.49 -10.93
N GLN A 348 26.43 -1.07 -11.12
CA GLN A 348 26.05 -1.76 -12.35
C GLN A 348 24.97 -1.04 -13.17
N GLY A 349 24.22 -0.13 -12.55
CA GLY A 349 23.14 0.59 -13.20
C GLY A 349 21.76 0.24 -12.66
N THR A 350 20.71 0.78 -13.32
CA THR A 350 19.32 0.64 -12.91
C THR A 350 18.43 0.29 -14.10
N SER A 351 17.42 -0.56 -13.83
CA SER A 351 16.34 -0.87 -14.77
C SER A 351 15.00 -0.50 -14.15
N PHE A 352 14.26 0.40 -14.81
CA PHE A 352 12.90 0.73 -14.46
C PHE A 352 11.92 0.06 -15.40
N TYR A 353 10.88 -0.58 -14.88
CA TYR A 353 9.84 -1.25 -15.65
C TYR A 353 8.49 -0.58 -15.40
N ILE A 354 7.92 0.00 -16.45
CA ILE A 354 6.54 0.50 -16.46
C ILE A 354 5.67 -0.57 -17.10
N LEU A 355 4.68 -1.08 -16.38
CA LEU A 355 3.73 -2.07 -16.84
C LEU A 355 2.35 -1.43 -16.93
N LEU A 356 1.76 -1.34 -18.12
CA LEU A 356 0.47 -0.72 -18.37
C LEU A 356 -0.53 -1.77 -18.86
N PRO A 357 -1.82 -1.70 -18.48
CA PRO A 357 -2.84 -2.60 -18.96
C PRO A 357 -2.94 -2.54 -20.49
N LYS A 358 -3.09 -3.70 -21.15
CA LYS A 358 -3.39 -3.78 -22.57
C LYS A 358 -4.79 -3.27 -22.87
N ILE A 359 -4.94 -2.60 -23.98
CA ILE A 359 -6.25 -2.42 -24.60
C ILE A 359 -6.62 -3.75 -25.24
N LEU A 360 -7.60 -4.46 -24.65
CA LEU A 360 -8.17 -5.61 -25.33
C LEU A 360 -8.90 -5.09 -26.59
N PRO A 361 -8.72 -5.73 -27.76
CA PRO A 361 -9.55 -5.42 -28.92
C PRO A 361 -11.02 -5.59 -28.49
N GLU A 362 -11.88 -4.63 -28.85
CA GLU A 362 -13.32 -4.80 -28.67
C GLU A 362 -13.69 -6.16 -29.28
N ARG A 363 -14.30 -7.03 -28.48
CA ARG A 363 -14.95 -8.25 -29.00
C ARG A 363 -15.98 -7.73 -30.00
N GLY A 364 -15.63 -7.82 -31.27
CA GLY A 364 -16.55 -7.46 -32.35
C GLY A 364 -17.88 -8.14 -32.08
N LYS A 365 -18.94 -7.37 -31.97
CA LYS A 365 -20.32 -7.87 -32.05
C LYS A 365 -20.34 -8.69 -33.33
N LYS A 366 -20.32 -10.03 -33.22
CA LYS A 366 -20.67 -10.91 -34.34
C LYS A 366 -22.07 -10.46 -34.78
N GLY A 367 -22.08 -9.73 -35.89
CA GLY A 367 -23.32 -9.38 -36.55
C GLY A 367 -24.08 -10.68 -36.82
N GLY A 368 -25.20 -10.83 -36.14
CA GLY A 368 -26.21 -11.81 -36.52
C GLY A 368 -26.78 -11.37 -37.86
N ALA A 369 -26.19 -11.85 -38.93
CA ALA A 369 -26.91 -11.95 -40.18
C ALA A 369 -27.95 -13.04 -40.01
N LYS A 370 -29.20 -12.64 -39.79
CA LYS A 370 -30.36 -13.48 -40.11
C LYS A 370 -30.65 -13.28 -41.59
N ALA A 371 -30.46 -14.33 -42.32
CA ALA A 371 -31.12 -14.55 -43.62
C ALA A 371 -32.59 -14.90 -43.35
#